data_a1667107d30acb3b8e39b1c0235a2133
#
_entry.id   a1667107d30acb3b8e39b1c0235a2133
#
_cell.length_a   1.000
_cell.length_b   1.000
_cell.length_c   1.000
_cell.angle_alpha   90.00
_cell.angle_beta   90.00
_cell.angle_gamma   90.00
#
_symmetry.space_group_name_H-M   'P 1'
#
loop_
_entity.id
_entity.type
_entity.pdbx_description
1 polymer ?
#
loop_
_entity_poly.entity_id
_entity_poly.type
_entity_poly.pdbx_seq_one_letter_code
_entity_poly.pdbx_strand_id
1 'polypeptide(L)'
;MVIRDEVHALVADYPICVISVVRYPDKGLMSINAPLTYEPLGIAIPANDPHLVNWTNNFLSSLEGSGALKELKKRWFENPTWLHKLP
;
A
#
# COMPACT_ATOMS: atom_id res chain seq x y z
N MET A 1 -11.80 -12.62 8.13
CA MET A 1 -12.84 -12.20 9.10
C MET A 1 -14.14 -11.79 8.41
N VAL A 2 -14.10 -10.80 7.53
CA VAL A 2 -15.31 -10.35 6.80
C VAL A 2 -15.86 -11.44 5.89
N ILE A 3 -14.98 -12.12 5.15
CA ILE A 3 -15.37 -13.18 4.21
C ILE A 3 -16.09 -14.34 4.91
N ARG A 4 -15.72 -14.64 6.15
CA ARG A 4 -16.31 -15.73 6.94
C ARG A 4 -17.53 -15.28 7.75
N ASP A 5 -18.00 -14.07 7.54
CA ASP A 5 -19.11 -13.45 8.30
C ASP A 5 -18.85 -13.36 9.81
N GLU A 6 -17.57 -13.37 10.21
CA GLU A 6 -17.20 -13.17 11.61
C GLU A 6 -17.42 -11.72 12.05
N VAL A 7 -17.23 -10.77 11.13
CA VAL A 7 -17.47 -9.34 11.32
C VAL A 7 -18.11 -8.77 10.06
N HIS A 8 -18.84 -7.66 10.19
CA HIS A 8 -19.47 -7.00 9.06
C HIS A 8 -18.50 -6.10 8.29
N ALA A 9 -17.51 -5.55 8.96
CA ALA A 9 -16.53 -4.65 8.37
C ALA A 9 -15.19 -4.75 9.08
N LEU A 10 -14.12 -4.36 8.40
CA LEU A 10 -12.78 -4.32 8.93
C LEU A 10 -12.15 -2.97 8.58
N VAL A 11 -11.48 -2.37 9.54
CA VAL A 11 -10.66 -1.17 9.31
C VAL A 11 -9.21 -1.60 9.24
N ALA A 12 -8.55 -1.24 8.16
CA ALA A 12 -7.15 -1.60 7.93
C ALA A 12 -6.49 -0.53 7.06
N ASP A 13 -5.18 -0.68 6.85
CA ASP A 13 -4.44 0.22 5.98
C ASP A 13 -4.96 0.16 4.55
N TYR A 14 -4.92 1.30 3.86
CA TYR A 14 -5.45 1.43 2.50
C TYR A 14 -4.92 0.36 1.53
N PRO A 15 -3.60 0.09 1.45
CA PRO A 15 -3.10 -0.93 0.54
C PRO A 15 -3.68 -2.32 0.80
N ILE A 16 -3.85 -2.69 2.06
CA ILE A 16 -4.41 -3.98 2.45
C ILE A 16 -5.87 -4.09 1.98
N CYS A 17 -6.63 -3.03 2.12
CA CYS A 17 -8.03 -3.00 1.68
C CYS A 17 -8.14 -3.15 0.16
N VAL A 18 -7.34 -2.40 -0.59
CA VAL A 18 -7.34 -2.44 -2.06
C VAL A 18 -6.96 -3.83 -2.57
N ILE A 19 -5.89 -4.39 -2.05
CA ILE A 19 -5.42 -5.72 -2.47
C ILE A 19 -6.43 -6.80 -2.11
N SER A 20 -7.05 -6.71 -0.95
CA SER A 20 -8.04 -7.71 -0.52
C SER A 20 -9.26 -7.74 -1.43
N VAL A 21 -9.76 -6.58 -1.84
CA VAL A 21 -10.90 -6.50 -2.78
C VAL A 21 -10.55 -7.15 -4.11
N VAL A 22 -9.34 -6.88 -4.64
CA VAL A 22 -8.88 -7.45 -5.90
C VAL A 22 -8.65 -8.96 -5.78
N ARG A 23 -8.09 -9.40 -4.65
CA ARG A 23 -7.74 -10.82 -4.43
C ARG A 23 -8.98 -11.71 -4.28
N TYR A 24 -10.05 -11.19 -3.74
CA TYR A 24 -11.29 -11.95 -3.51
C TYR A 24 -12.46 -11.31 -4.27
N PRO A 25 -12.43 -11.32 -5.61
CA PRO A 25 -13.44 -10.60 -6.41
C PRO A 25 -14.85 -11.17 -6.28
N ASP A 26 -14.97 -12.47 -5.95
CA ASP A 26 -16.26 -13.16 -5.89
C ASP A 26 -16.91 -13.14 -4.50
N LYS A 27 -16.33 -12.41 -3.55
CA LYS A 27 -16.82 -12.38 -2.16
C LYS A 27 -17.69 -11.17 -1.82
N GLY A 28 -17.95 -10.30 -2.81
CA GLY A 28 -18.78 -9.12 -2.59
C GLY A 28 -18.16 -8.07 -1.70
N LEU A 29 -16.83 -8.04 -1.61
CA LEU A 29 -16.12 -7.04 -0.81
C LEU A 29 -16.12 -5.69 -1.49
N MET A 30 -16.20 -4.62 -0.70
CA MET A 30 -16.08 -3.26 -1.15
C MET A 30 -15.18 -2.49 -0.18
N SER A 31 -14.37 -1.62 -0.71
CA SER A 31 -13.50 -0.77 0.10
C SER A 31 -13.97 0.68 0.03
N ILE A 32 -14.04 1.34 1.19
CA ILE A 32 -14.27 2.77 1.27
C ILE A 32 -12.91 3.43 1.29
N ASN A 33 -12.62 4.24 0.27
CA ASN A 33 -11.28 4.81 0.07
C ASN A 33 -11.07 6.15 0.78
N ALA A 34 -12.06 6.62 1.57
CA ALA A 34 -11.90 7.82 2.36
C ALA A 34 -11.01 7.53 3.58
N PRO A 35 -9.90 8.27 3.77
CA PRO A 35 -9.03 8.02 4.92
C PRO A 35 -9.73 8.43 6.23
N LEU A 36 -9.66 7.54 7.22
CA LEU A 36 -10.18 7.80 8.56
C LEU A 36 -9.13 8.50 9.42
N THR A 37 -7.86 8.22 9.16
CA THR A 37 -6.74 8.80 9.90
C THR A 37 -5.63 9.19 8.94
N TYR A 38 -4.72 10.04 9.41
CA TYR A 38 -3.48 10.34 8.70
C TYR A 38 -2.33 9.60 9.39
N GLU A 39 -1.75 8.62 8.71
CA GLU A 39 -0.70 7.77 9.26
C GLU A 39 0.47 7.69 8.29
N PRO A 40 1.36 8.70 8.30
CA PRO A 40 2.52 8.68 7.42
C PRO A 40 3.45 7.52 7.79
N LEU A 41 3.90 6.79 6.78
CA LEU A 41 4.86 5.72 6.96
C LEU A 41 6.27 6.28 6.91
N GLY A 42 7.17 5.63 7.65
CA GLY A 42 8.57 5.99 7.65
C GLY A 42 9.45 4.78 7.44
N ILE A 43 10.67 5.02 6.98
CA ILE A 43 11.70 4.00 6.85
C ILE A 43 12.63 4.13 8.04
N ALA A 44 12.80 3.05 8.81
CA ALA A 44 13.69 3.04 9.96
C ALA A 44 15.14 2.91 9.47
N ILE A 45 15.99 3.78 9.98
CA ILE A 45 17.41 3.85 9.60
C ILE A 45 18.22 3.85 10.89
N PRO A 46 19.43 3.25 10.91
CA PRO A 46 20.29 3.26 12.09
C PRO A 46 20.53 4.68 12.61
N ALA A 47 20.56 4.83 13.93
CA ALA A 47 20.81 6.12 14.56
C ALA A 47 22.21 6.61 14.19
N ASN A 48 22.38 7.95 14.17
CA ASN A 48 23.65 8.61 13.89
C ASN A 48 24.20 8.40 12.48
N ASP A 49 23.33 8.19 11.49
CA ASP A 49 23.74 8.11 10.09
C ASP A 49 23.00 9.16 9.26
N PRO A 50 23.39 10.45 9.35
CA PRO A 50 22.71 11.51 8.61
C PRO A 50 22.90 11.40 7.09
N HIS A 51 23.99 10.79 6.63
CA HIS A 51 24.22 10.60 5.19
C HIS A 51 23.21 9.63 4.60
N LEU A 52 22.93 8.54 5.31
CA LEU A 52 21.93 7.57 4.85
C LEU A 52 20.53 8.18 4.87
N VAL A 53 20.20 8.98 5.88
CA VAL A 53 18.91 9.70 5.93
C VAL A 53 18.78 10.64 4.72
N ASN A 54 19.79 11.43 4.44
CA ASN A 54 19.79 12.35 3.30
C ASN A 54 19.71 11.61 1.96
N TRP A 55 20.45 10.53 1.83
CA TRP A 55 20.42 9.70 0.62
C TRP A 55 19.02 9.12 0.39
N THR A 56 18.42 8.56 1.44
CA THR A 56 17.09 7.97 1.37
C THR A 56 16.03 9.01 1.02
N ASN A 57 16.07 10.18 1.66
CA ASN A 57 15.14 11.26 1.36
C ASN A 57 15.28 11.76 -0.07
N ASN A 58 16.50 11.90 -0.56
CA ASN A 58 16.79 12.32 -1.93
C ASN A 58 16.30 11.26 -2.94
N PHE A 59 16.50 9.99 -2.63
CA PHE A 59 16.01 8.90 -3.45
C PHE A 59 14.50 8.91 -3.57
N LEU A 60 13.79 9.04 -2.45
CA LEU A 60 12.32 9.13 -2.44
C LEU A 60 11.81 10.33 -3.22
N SER A 61 12.47 11.48 -3.05
CA SER A 61 12.12 12.70 -3.81
C SER A 61 12.35 12.50 -5.32
N SER A 62 13.42 11.80 -5.71
CA SER A 62 13.67 11.47 -7.12
C SER A 62 12.62 10.55 -7.69
N LEU A 63 12.19 9.54 -6.94
CA LEU A 63 11.11 8.65 -7.37
C LEU A 63 9.81 9.42 -7.58
N GLU A 64 9.49 10.33 -6.68
CA GLU A 64 8.29 11.13 -6.79
C GLU A 64 8.36 12.11 -7.96
N GLY A 65 9.47 12.83 -8.08
CA GLY A 65 9.67 13.83 -9.14
C GLY A 65 9.73 13.26 -10.54
N SER A 66 10.25 12.05 -10.71
CA SER A 66 10.35 11.39 -12.02
C SER A 66 9.06 10.65 -12.43
N GLY A 67 8.10 10.51 -11.51
CA GLY A 67 6.90 9.71 -11.74
C GLY A 67 7.07 8.23 -11.46
N ALA A 68 8.27 7.77 -11.11
CA ALA A 68 8.54 6.36 -10.84
C ALA A 68 7.72 5.84 -9.65
N LEU A 69 7.55 6.64 -8.62
CA LEU A 69 6.75 6.25 -7.44
C LEU A 69 5.30 6.02 -7.83
N LYS A 70 4.74 6.89 -8.67
CA LYS A 70 3.37 6.76 -9.18
C LYS A 70 3.21 5.47 -9.99
N GLU A 71 4.19 5.14 -10.82
CA GLU A 71 4.20 3.90 -11.60
C GLU A 71 4.27 2.67 -10.71
N LEU A 72 5.07 2.69 -9.65
CA LEU A 72 5.16 1.60 -8.69
C LEU A 72 3.83 1.38 -7.97
N LYS A 73 3.18 2.45 -7.52
CA LYS A 73 1.87 2.36 -6.88
C LYS A 73 0.83 1.77 -7.81
N LYS A 74 0.84 2.21 -9.06
CA LYS A 74 -0.07 1.70 -10.08
C LYS A 74 0.17 0.23 -10.36
N ARG A 75 1.43 -0.17 -10.49
CA ARG A 75 1.81 -1.55 -10.76
C ARG A 75 1.39 -2.52 -9.64
N TRP A 76 1.56 -2.10 -8.39
CA TRP A 76 1.38 -3.01 -7.25
C TRP A 76 0.01 -2.92 -6.60
N PHE A 77 -0.68 -1.79 -6.70
CA PHE A 77 -1.96 -1.57 -6.02
C PHE A 77 -3.15 -1.40 -6.95
N GLU A 78 -2.94 -0.96 -8.19
CA GLU A 78 -4.02 -0.77 -9.14
C GLU A 78 -4.09 -1.89 -10.18
N ASN A 79 -2.95 -2.47 -10.54
CA ASN A 79 -2.88 -3.54 -11.54
C ASN A 79 -2.80 -4.90 -10.84
N PRO A 80 -3.81 -5.76 -10.96
CA PRO A 80 -3.85 -7.04 -10.27
C PRO A 80 -3.03 -8.15 -10.93
N THR A 81 -2.34 -7.88 -12.02
CA THR A 81 -1.66 -8.89 -12.81
C THR A 81 -0.68 -9.74 -11.99
N TRP A 82 0.05 -9.11 -11.05
CA TRP A 82 1.02 -9.82 -10.23
C TRP A 82 0.37 -10.82 -9.26
N LEU A 83 -0.89 -10.61 -8.88
CA LEU A 83 -1.61 -11.52 -7.97
C LEU A 83 -1.84 -12.88 -8.62
N HIS A 84 -1.99 -12.93 -9.93
CA HIS A 84 -2.20 -14.18 -10.65
C HIS A 84 -0.95 -15.05 -10.72
N LYS A 85 0.22 -14.49 -10.36
CA LYS A 85 1.49 -15.22 -10.32
C LYS A 85 1.79 -15.81 -8.96
N LEU A 86 0.95 -15.53 -7.96
CA LEU A 86 1.10 -16.10 -6.62
C LEU A 86 0.57 -17.53 -6.61
N PRO A 87 1.21 -18.43 -5.81
CA PRO A 87 0.72 -19.80 -5.66
C PRO A 87 -0.62 -19.87 -4.96
#